data_3f45aa1a1ccfcdc4346d935f50286a61
#
_entry.id   3f45aa1a1ccfcdc4346d935f50286a61
#
_cell.length_a   1.000
_cell.length_b   1.000
_cell.length_c   1.000
_cell.angle_alpha   90.00
_cell.angle_beta   90.00
_cell.angle_gamma   90.00
#
_symmetry.space_group_name_H-M   'P 1'
#
loop_
_entity.id
_entity.type
_entity.pdbx_description
1 polymer ?
#
loop_
_entity_poly.entity_id
_entity_poly.type
_entity_poly.pdbx_seq_one_letter_code
_entity_poly.pdbx_strand_id
1 'polypeptide(L)'
;MVLANRAKLQNSRSLVRVFGGLNETYACSEAEYSAGVNFSARDFPALSTRKPRRKLRELTGLNGMYHLNGLLTVCGKDLIYTPDADGANPVTCTEAVTDGKKALVGIGTKILIFPDKVAFDTADGSVSALGAVWQAEGQSVQFAPCDAAGKAYEVSGYGKEEPEKPADGQLFLKVEDEEHPWASTSTLEEYSASSGSWTAVPLEYCRITAAGAQKLFAQWDTVTVQGTAAQQAGMWTKLDGDLVVYDVLENGLRVRVSPEGDHVYGTLVQSAESAQWTSLDGKETRSFAVSTPVRMERRVPDLDYVTECDNRVWGCSSKENVIYACRLGDPTNWFSYRGIAADSYAVTVGSDGAFTGAATCMGYALFFKENTLHKLYGSKPSDFQLTS
;
A
#
# COMPACT_ATOMS: atom_id res chain seq x y z
N MET A 1 -39.06 47.82 68.39
CA MET A 1 -38.27 46.80 67.59
C MET A 1 -37.45 47.56 66.54
N VAL A 2 -36.16 47.78 66.81
CA VAL A 2 -35.30 48.55 65.93
C VAL A 2 -34.75 47.57 64.91
N LEU A 3 -35.14 47.71 63.66
CA LEU A 3 -34.59 46.90 62.56
C LEU A 3 -33.09 47.26 62.35
N ALA A 4 -32.26 46.32 62.52
CA ALA A 4 -30.84 46.48 62.28
C ALA A 4 -30.58 47.05 60.87
N ASN A 5 -29.81 48.12 60.80
CA ASN A 5 -29.43 48.77 59.56
C ASN A 5 -28.56 47.76 58.72
N ARG A 6 -29.13 47.22 57.68
CA ARG A 6 -28.37 46.36 56.79
C ARG A 6 -27.31 47.20 56.07
N ALA A 7 -26.06 46.90 56.32
CA ALA A 7 -24.94 47.45 55.52
C ALA A 7 -25.19 47.24 54.04
N LYS A 8 -25.15 48.31 53.27
CA LYS A 8 -25.21 48.20 51.78
C LYS A 8 -24.00 47.39 51.33
N LEU A 9 -24.27 46.27 50.71
CA LEU A 9 -23.24 45.52 50.06
C LEU A 9 -22.56 46.42 49.03
N GLN A 10 -21.23 46.59 49.11
CA GLN A 10 -20.48 47.29 48.14
C GLN A 10 -20.41 46.39 46.83
N ASN A 11 -20.84 46.96 45.74
CA ASN A 11 -20.66 46.30 44.42
C ASN A 11 -19.19 46.28 44.11
N SER A 12 -18.57 45.11 44.15
CA SER A 12 -17.23 44.89 43.63
C SER A 12 -17.34 44.60 42.14
N ARG A 13 -16.48 45.23 41.32
CA ARG A 13 -16.33 44.92 39.91
C ARG A 13 -14.92 44.39 39.70
N SER A 14 -14.79 43.18 39.17
CA SER A 14 -13.54 42.67 38.65
C SER A 14 -13.57 42.71 37.11
N LEU A 15 -12.46 43.08 36.48
CA LEU A 15 -12.31 43.10 35.04
C LEU A 15 -11.33 42.01 34.64
N VAL A 16 -11.87 40.93 34.04
CA VAL A 16 -11.06 39.88 33.46
C VAL A 16 -10.75 40.27 32.01
N ARG A 17 -9.50 40.55 31.70
CA ARG A 17 -9.05 40.94 30.36
C ARG A 17 -8.60 39.78 29.48
N VAL A 18 -8.18 38.68 30.07
CA VAL A 18 -7.71 37.49 29.42
C VAL A 18 -8.28 36.28 30.11
N PHE A 19 -8.89 35.37 29.36
CA PHE A 19 -9.39 34.11 29.90
C PHE A 19 -8.32 33.03 29.80
N GLY A 20 -8.01 32.31 30.89
CA GLY A 20 -7.03 31.26 31.00
C GLY A 20 -7.47 29.90 30.43
N GLY A 21 -8.77 29.78 30.11
CA GLY A 21 -9.36 28.56 29.59
C GLY A 21 -10.12 27.72 30.59
N LEU A 22 -10.40 26.46 30.26
CA LEU A 22 -11.07 25.50 31.12
C LEU A 22 -10.09 24.94 32.16
N ASN A 23 -10.42 25.06 33.45
CA ASN A 23 -9.68 24.48 34.55
C ASN A 23 -10.64 23.75 35.47
N GLU A 24 -10.68 22.44 35.43
CA GLU A 24 -11.54 21.58 36.24
C GLU A 24 -10.93 21.22 37.60
N THR A 25 -9.75 21.78 37.92
CA THR A 25 -9.14 21.58 39.24
C THR A 25 -9.73 22.47 40.32
N TYR A 26 -9.47 22.15 41.58
CA TYR A 26 -9.90 23.00 42.72
C TYR A 26 -9.22 24.38 42.76
N ALA A 27 -8.17 24.57 42.01
CA ALA A 27 -7.39 25.81 41.94
C ALA A 27 -7.80 26.71 40.75
N CYS A 28 -9.06 26.71 40.36
CA CYS A 28 -9.58 27.56 39.29
C CYS A 28 -9.49 29.04 39.70
N SER A 29 -8.78 29.85 38.92
CA SER A 29 -8.64 31.29 39.13
C SER A 29 -9.83 32.08 38.59
N GLU A 30 -9.96 33.38 38.96
CA GLU A 30 -11.02 34.24 38.40
C GLU A 30 -10.89 34.47 36.88
N ALA A 31 -9.72 34.21 36.28
CA ALA A 31 -9.48 34.30 34.85
C ALA A 31 -9.82 33.01 34.11
N GLU A 32 -10.14 31.94 34.80
CA GLU A 32 -10.45 30.62 34.24
C GLU A 32 -11.92 30.27 34.50
N TYR A 33 -12.40 29.25 33.80
CA TYR A 33 -13.76 28.72 34.05
C TYR A 33 -13.70 27.21 34.27
N SER A 34 -14.48 26.71 35.22
CA SER A 34 -14.55 25.29 35.56
C SER A 34 -15.59 24.53 34.75
N ALA A 35 -16.54 25.23 34.12
CA ALA A 35 -17.51 24.67 33.22
C ALA A 35 -17.99 25.74 32.23
N GLY A 36 -18.35 25.33 31.05
CA GLY A 36 -18.85 26.24 30.04
C GLY A 36 -19.73 25.52 28.99
N VAL A 37 -20.86 26.15 28.66
CA VAL A 37 -21.78 25.66 27.63
C VAL A 37 -21.97 26.75 26.59
N ASN A 38 -21.82 26.35 25.30
CA ASN A 38 -21.96 27.25 24.14
C ASN A 38 -20.93 28.39 24.05
N PHE A 39 -19.74 28.22 24.64
CA PHE A 39 -18.60 29.10 24.46
C PHE A 39 -17.67 28.61 23.34
N SER A 40 -16.93 29.57 22.77
CA SER A 40 -15.84 29.31 21.81
C SER A 40 -14.64 30.16 22.22
N ALA A 41 -13.47 29.51 22.28
CA ALA A 41 -12.18 30.16 22.48
C ALA A 41 -11.46 30.49 21.14
N ARG A 42 -12.16 30.45 20.01
CA ARG A 42 -11.56 30.73 18.69
C ARG A 42 -11.00 32.15 18.58
N ASP A 43 -11.61 33.06 19.27
CA ASP A 43 -11.24 34.49 19.25
C ASP A 43 -10.37 34.85 20.49
N PHE A 44 -9.62 33.89 21.04
CA PHE A 44 -8.73 34.13 22.20
C PHE A 44 -7.90 35.42 22.00
N PRO A 45 -7.82 36.32 23.02
CA PRO A 45 -8.17 36.08 24.42
C PRO A 45 -9.65 36.39 24.80
N ALA A 46 -10.51 36.63 23.83
CA ALA A 46 -11.93 36.84 24.09
C ALA A 46 -12.70 35.52 24.09
N LEU A 47 -13.64 35.36 25.00
CA LEU A 47 -14.66 34.31 24.94
C LEU A 47 -15.83 34.81 24.10
N SER A 48 -16.14 34.09 23.04
CA SER A 48 -17.30 34.35 22.18
C SER A 48 -18.36 33.28 22.36
N THR A 49 -19.61 33.60 22.03
CA THR A 49 -20.66 32.60 21.97
C THR A 49 -20.44 31.72 20.73
N ARG A 50 -20.66 30.42 20.89
CA ARG A 50 -20.61 29.51 19.74
C ARG A 50 -21.68 29.88 18.71
N LYS A 51 -21.30 29.92 17.44
CA LYS A 51 -22.26 30.15 16.35
C LYS A 51 -23.37 29.08 16.36
N PRO A 52 -24.63 29.45 16.04
CA PRO A 52 -25.73 28.51 15.99
C PRO A 52 -25.46 27.39 14.97
N ARG A 53 -25.95 26.19 15.29
CA ARG A 53 -25.97 25.07 14.36
C ARG A 53 -27.24 25.15 13.51
N ARG A 54 -27.11 24.86 12.22
CA ARG A 54 -28.27 24.63 11.35
C ARG A 54 -28.23 23.21 10.80
N LYS A 55 -29.38 22.61 10.57
CA LYS A 55 -29.49 21.34 9.86
C LYS A 55 -29.13 21.59 8.39
N LEU A 56 -28.15 20.86 7.87
CA LEU A 56 -27.76 20.92 6.44
C LEU A 56 -28.59 19.94 5.63
N ARG A 57 -28.69 18.70 6.06
CA ARG A 57 -29.53 17.64 5.46
C ARG A 57 -29.85 16.54 6.45
N GLU A 58 -30.80 15.70 6.10
CA GLU A 58 -31.03 14.41 6.76
C GLU A 58 -30.27 13.32 6.04
N LEU A 59 -29.61 12.44 6.80
CA LEU A 59 -28.92 11.26 6.28
C LEU A 59 -29.43 10.06 7.06
N THR A 60 -29.74 8.97 6.33
CA THR A 60 -30.09 7.69 6.90
C THR A 60 -28.97 6.70 6.68
N GLY A 61 -28.69 5.85 7.67
CA GLY A 61 -27.63 4.83 7.56
C GLY A 61 -26.23 5.40 7.37
N LEU A 62 -25.89 6.49 8.10
CA LEU A 62 -24.57 7.11 7.98
C LEU A 62 -23.48 6.20 8.59
N ASN A 63 -22.61 5.68 7.75
CA ASN A 63 -21.50 4.77 8.06
C ASN A 63 -20.15 5.48 8.21
N GLY A 64 -20.00 6.65 7.60
CA GLY A 64 -18.79 7.46 7.66
C GLY A 64 -18.97 8.84 7.03
N MET A 65 -18.11 9.77 7.42
CA MET A 65 -18.11 11.14 6.91
C MET A 65 -16.68 11.68 6.91
N TYR A 66 -16.26 12.29 5.81
CA TYR A 66 -14.94 12.89 5.67
C TYR A 66 -15.00 14.17 4.83
N HIS A 67 -14.21 15.17 5.20
CA HIS A 67 -14.11 16.42 4.46
C HIS A 67 -12.75 16.54 3.78
N LEU A 68 -12.76 16.62 2.45
CA LEU A 68 -11.60 16.92 1.60
C LEU A 68 -12.13 17.62 0.35
N ASN A 69 -11.85 18.92 0.19
CA ASN A 69 -12.36 19.75 -0.92
C ASN A 69 -13.89 19.68 -1.10
N GLY A 70 -14.59 19.24 -0.09
CA GLY A 70 -16.01 18.94 -0.04
C GLY A 70 -16.31 17.88 1.01
N LEU A 71 -17.58 17.56 1.18
CA LEU A 71 -18.05 16.61 2.17
C LEU A 71 -18.43 15.28 1.51
N LEU A 72 -17.66 14.23 1.78
CA LEU A 72 -18.04 12.84 1.47
C LEU A 72 -18.84 12.27 2.66
N THR A 73 -19.99 11.69 2.37
CA THR A 73 -20.81 10.90 3.30
C THR A 73 -21.01 9.51 2.75
N VAL A 74 -20.88 8.50 3.60
CA VAL A 74 -21.16 7.10 3.27
C VAL A 74 -22.48 6.73 3.91
N CYS A 75 -23.51 6.48 3.10
CA CYS A 75 -24.85 6.16 3.53
C CYS A 75 -25.24 4.77 3.02
N GLY A 76 -25.32 3.77 3.94
CA GLY A 76 -25.46 2.37 3.53
C GLY A 76 -24.28 1.96 2.64
N LYS A 77 -24.57 1.65 1.38
CA LYS A 77 -23.59 1.25 0.36
C LYS A 77 -23.16 2.39 -0.58
N ASP A 78 -23.76 3.57 -0.43
CA ASP A 78 -23.60 4.68 -1.36
C ASP A 78 -22.60 5.72 -0.85
N LEU A 79 -21.81 6.28 -1.76
CA LEU A 79 -20.96 7.43 -1.53
C LEU A 79 -21.65 8.67 -2.08
N ILE A 80 -21.80 9.68 -1.25
CA ILE A 80 -22.39 10.97 -1.63
C ILE A 80 -21.39 12.06 -1.33
N TYR A 81 -20.82 12.66 -2.37
CA TYR A 81 -19.84 13.75 -2.27
C TYR A 81 -20.46 15.07 -2.67
N THR A 82 -20.30 16.06 -1.81
CA THR A 82 -20.78 17.42 -2.04
C THR A 82 -19.57 18.36 -2.04
N PRO A 83 -19.15 18.90 -3.20
CA PRO A 83 -18.05 19.85 -3.28
C PRO A 83 -18.30 21.13 -2.46
N ASP A 84 -17.24 21.73 -1.89
CA ASP A 84 -17.35 22.97 -1.11
C ASP A 84 -17.80 24.17 -1.95
N ALA A 85 -17.33 24.23 -3.21
CA ALA A 85 -17.60 25.34 -4.11
C ALA A 85 -19.04 25.35 -4.66
N ASP A 86 -19.71 24.21 -4.66
CA ASP A 86 -21.02 24.03 -5.30
C ASP A 86 -21.92 23.09 -4.49
N GLY A 87 -22.26 23.49 -3.28
CA GLY A 87 -23.07 22.68 -2.34
C GLY A 87 -24.44 22.19 -2.88
N ALA A 88 -24.77 22.45 -4.14
CA ALA A 88 -26.04 22.12 -4.78
C ALA A 88 -26.02 20.83 -5.61
N ASN A 89 -24.86 20.37 -6.09
CA ASN A 89 -24.73 19.23 -7.02
C ASN A 89 -23.89 18.10 -6.44
N PRO A 90 -24.45 17.22 -5.60
CA PRO A 90 -23.72 16.07 -5.07
C PRO A 90 -23.44 15.03 -6.17
N VAL A 91 -22.22 14.48 -6.16
CA VAL A 91 -21.87 13.29 -6.92
C VAL A 91 -22.25 12.07 -6.08
N THR A 92 -23.03 11.16 -6.66
CA THR A 92 -23.47 9.94 -5.98
C THR A 92 -22.94 8.71 -6.72
N CYS A 93 -22.20 7.85 -6.00
CA CYS A 93 -21.75 6.55 -6.47
C CYS A 93 -22.54 5.49 -5.70
N THR A 94 -23.45 4.79 -6.39
CA THR A 94 -24.31 3.76 -5.82
C THR A 94 -23.60 2.43 -5.70
N GLU A 95 -23.87 1.68 -4.62
CA GLU A 95 -23.26 0.36 -4.36
C GLU A 95 -21.72 0.32 -4.46
N ALA A 96 -21.08 1.44 -4.17
CA ALA A 96 -19.62 1.58 -4.27
C ALA A 96 -18.86 0.91 -3.12
N VAL A 97 -19.52 0.66 -1.99
CA VAL A 97 -18.96 0.09 -0.77
C VAL A 97 -19.93 -0.88 -0.10
N THR A 98 -19.44 -1.66 0.84
CA THR A 98 -20.31 -2.51 1.69
C THR A 98 -21.05 -1.66 2.73
N ASP A 99 -22.14 -2.15 3.29
CA ASP A 99 -22.79 -1.49 4.43
C ASP A 99 -22.00 -1.73 5.71
N GLY A 100 -21.93 -0.72 6.60
CA GLY A 100 -21.22 -0.76 7.87
C GLY A 100 -20.23 0.38 8.09
N LYS A 101 -19.74 0.51 9.32
CA LYS A 101 -18.82 1.58 9.74
C LYS A 101 -17.58 1.65 8.85
N LYS A 102 -17.19 2.85 8.44
CA LYS A 102 -16.02 3.12 7.61
C LYS A 102 -14.94 3.88 8.36
N ALA A 103 -13.68 3.52 8.09
CA ALA A 103 -12.52 4.33 8.40
C ALA A 103 -12.10 5.07 7.12
N LEU A 104 -12.03 6.39 7.20
CA LEU A 104 -11.82 7.28 6.06
C LEU A 104 -10.56 8.10 6.26
N VAL A 105 -9.76 8.26 5.22
CA VAL A 105 -8.56 9.10 5.26
C VAL A 105 -8.31 9.73 3.89
N GLY A 106 -7.91 11.01 3.89
CA GLY A 106 -7.55 11.75 2.67
C GLY A 106 -6.06 11.71 2.39
N ILE A 107 -5.70 11.58 1.12
CA ILE A 107 -4.33 11.78 0.62
C ILE A 107 -4.39 12.38 -0.78
N GLY A 108 -3.75 13.52 -1.00
CA GLY A 108 -3.87 14.26 -2.25
C GLY A 108 -5.32 14.63 -2.55
N THR A 109 -5.86 14.21 -3.68
CA THR A 109 -7.28 14.38 -4.06
C THR A 109 -8.16 13.20 -3.65
N LYS A 110 -7.59 12.13 -3.13
CA LYS A 110 -8.29 10.86 -2.88
C LYS A 110 -8.72 10.71 -1.42
N ILE A 111 -9.92 10.18 -1.22
CA ILE A 111 -10.43 9.72 0.07
C ILE A 111 -10.46 8.20 0.03
N LEU A 112 -9.63 7.56 0.86
CA LEU A 112 -9.55 6.10 0.97
C LEU A 112 -10.58 5.62 1.97
N ILE A 113 -11.21 4.49 1.68
CA ILE A 113 -12.34 3.94 2.41
C ILE A 113 -12.03 2.50 2.80
N PHE A 114 -11.93 2.25 4.11
CA PHE A 114 -11.75 0.92 4.69
C PHE A 114 -13.01 0.48 5.46
N PRO A 115 -13.32 -0.82 5.51
CA PRO A 115 -12.52 -1.97 5.04
C PRO A 115 -12.64 -2.27 3.53
N ASP A 116 -13.41 -1.51 2.74
CA ASP A 116 -13.70 -1.81 1.33
C ASP A 116 -12.47 -1.70 0.42
N LYS A 117 -11.39 -1.03 0.88
CA LYS A 117 -10.13 -0.87 0.13
C LYS A 117 -10.35 -0.18 -1.22
N VAL A 118 -11.17 0.88 -1.21
CA VAL A 118 -11.44 1.71 -2.38
C VAL A 118 -11.02 3.17 -2.13
N ALA A 119 -10.76 3.88 -3.20
CA ALA A 119 -10.47 5.31 -3.20
C ALA A 119 -11.55 6.05 -3.99
N PHE A 120 -12.10 7.11 -3.41
CA PHE A 120 -12.91 8.11 -4.09
C PHE A 120 -12.02 9.29 -4.45
N ASP A 121 -11.97 9.68 -5.72
CA ASP A 121 -11.21 10.87 -6.17
C ASP A 121 -12.13 12.10 -6.19
N THR A 122 -11.77 13.13 -5.41
CA THR A 122 -12.55 14.37 -5.31
C THR A 122 -12.43 15.26 -6.57
N ALA A 123 -11.45 14.97 -7.43
CA ALA A 123 -11.20 15.77 -8.65
C ALA A 123 -12.19 15.42 -9.77
N ASP A 124 -12.55 14.14 -9.91
CA ASP A 124 -13.41 13.66 -11.00
C ASP A 124 -14.63 12.85 -10.51
N GLY A 125 -14.73 12.56 -9.22
CA GLY A 125 -15.81 11.78 -8.62
C GLY A 125 -15.72 10.26 -8.89
N SER A 126 -14.59 9.77 -9.37
CA SER A 126 -14.39 8.35 -9.68
C SER A 126 -14.12 7.52 -8.43
N VAL A 127 -14.49 6.23 -8.50
CA VAL A 127 -14.17 5.23 -7.48
C VAL A 127 -13.26 4.18 -8.08
N SER A 128 -12.16 3.87 -7.41
CA SER A 128 -11.20 2.86 -7.84
C SER A 128 -10.79 1.95 -6.69
N ALA A 129 -10.47 0.69 -6.99
CA ALA A 129 -9.93 -0.24 -6.00
C ALA A 129 -8.47 0.14 -5.66
N LEU A 130 -8.09 0.03 -4.38
CA LEU A 130 -6.70 0.20 -3.94
C LEU A 130 -5.86 -1.03 -4.29
N GLY A 131 -6.43 -2.22 -4.17
CA GLY A 131 -5.81 -3.47 -4.59
C GLY A 131 -6.10 -3.81 -6.04
N ALA A 132 -5.41 -4.80 -6.57
CA ALA A 132 -5.67 -5.37 -7.88
C ALA A 132 -5.43 -6.88 -7.85
N VAL A 133 -6.28 -7.62 -8.55
CA VAL A 133 -6.15 -9.07 -8.69
C VAL A 133 -6.25 -9.42 -10.17
N TRP A 134 -5.26 -10.17 -10.64
CA TRP A 134 -5.29 -10.85 -11.92
C TRP A 134 -5.24 -12.36 -11.69
N GLN A 135 -6.03 -13.11 -12.41
CA GLN A 135 -6.05 -14.57 -12.34
C GLN A 135 -6.14 -15.16 -13.75
N ALA A 136 -5.45 -16.27 -13.98
CA ALA A 136 -5.44 -16.98 -15.26
C ALA A 136 -6.75 -17.75 -15.48
N GLU A 137 -7.83 -17.03 -15.80
CA GLU A 137 -9.12 -17.62 -16.11
C GLU A 137 -9.16 -18.15 -17.55
N GLY A 138 -8.81 -19.43 -17.73
CA GLY A 138 -8.86 -20.10 -19.03
C GLY A 138 -7.81 -19.67 -20.06
N GLN A 139 -6.83 -18.84 -19.67
CA GLN A 139 -5.71 -18.42 -20.51
C GLN A 139 -4.37 -18.93 -19.95
N SER A 140 -3.39 -19.09 -20.82
CA SER A 140 -2.05 -19.46 -20.40
C SER A 140 -1.21 -18.25 -19.98
N VAL A 141 -0.32 -18.48 -19.03
CA VAL A 141 0.70 -17.53 -18.57
C VAL A 141 2.06 -18.07 -18.92
N GLN A 142 2.94 -17.21 -19.44
CA GLN A 142 4.30 -17.58 -19.75
C GLN A 142 5.27 -16.83 -18.83
N PHE A 143 6.24 -17.58 -18.29
CA PHE A 143 7.36 -17.08 -17.52
C PHE A 143 8.64 -17.36 -18.28
N ALA A 144 9.40 -16.32 -18.59
CA ALA A 144 10.65 -16.46 -19.33
C ALA A 144 11.74 -15.58 -18.71
N PRO A 145 12.99 -16.07 -18.59
CA PRO A 145 14.12 -15.23 -18.25
C PRO A 145 14.34 -14.17 -19.33
N CYS A 146 14.61 -12.94 -18.91
CA CYS A 146 14.85 -11.84 -19.82
C CYS A 146 15.94 -10.90 -19.29
N ASP A 147 16.46 -10.07 -20.19
CA ASP A 147 17.40 -9.01 -19.85
C ASP A 147 16.72 -7.80 -19.16
N ALA A 148 17.51 -6.81 -18.81
CA ALA A 148 17.03 -5.57 -18.21
C ALA A 148 16.09 -4.75 -19.13
N ALA A 149 16.05 -5.02 -20.42
CA ALA A 149 15.12 -4.40 -21.38
C ALA A 149 13.84 -5.24 -21.61
N GLY A 150 13.74 -6.43 -20.98
CA GLY A 150 12.60 -7.35 -21.14
C GLY A 150 12.68 -8.24 -22.39
N LYS A 151 13.83 -8.27 -23.06
CA LYS A 151 14.06 -9.18 -24.19
C LYS A 151 14.41 -10.57 -23.65
N ALA A 152 13.72 -11.60 -24.15
CA ALA A 152 14.02 -12.98 -23.80
C ALA A 152 15.43 -13.37 -24.25
N TYR A 153 16.12 -14.18 -23.47
CA TYR A 153 17.44 -14.68 -23.83
C TYR A 153 17.36 -15.72 -24.96
N GLU A 154 18.22 -15.55 -25.96
CA GLU A 154 18.39 -16.48 -27.08
C GLU A 154 19.79 -17.09 -26.99
N VAL A 155 19.88 -18.39 -26.66
CA VAL A 155 21.14 -19.08 -26.49
C VAL A 155 21.64 -19.59 -27.83
N SER A 156 22.89 -19.30 -28.18
CA SER A 156 23.50 -19.72 -29.44
C SER A 156 24.03 -21.17 -29.44
N GLY A 157 24.24 -21.76 -28.27
CA GLY A 157 24.73 -23.11 -28.09
C GLY A 157 25.06 -23.42 -26.63
N TYR A 158 25.48 -24.65 -26.40
CA TYR A 158 25.94 -25.11 -25.08
C TYR A 158 27.15 -26.05 -25.24
N GLY A 159 27.95 -26.18 -24.20
CA GLY A 159 29.10 -27.06 -24.11
C GLY A 159 29.96 -26.82 -22.86
N LYS A 160 30.96 -27.70 -22.67
CA LYS A 160 31.94 -27.54 -21.59
C LYS A 160 32.94 -26.43 -21.87
N GLU A 161 33.25 -26.23 -23.16
CA GLU A 161 34.20 -25.21 -23.61
C GLU A 161 33.47 -24.13 -24.41
N GLU A 162 33.88 -22.89 -24.21
CA GLU A 162 33.32 -21.74 -24.90
C GLU A 162 33.74 -21.74 -26.39
N PRO A 163 32.96 -21.14 -27.29
CA PRO A 163 33.32 -21.01 -28.72
C PRO A 163 34.62 -20.22 -28.93
N GLU A 164 35.50 -20.70 -29.81
CA GLU A 164 36.78 -20.04 -30.12
C GLU A 164 36.64 -18.64 -30.74
N LYS A 165 35.54 -18.36 -31.44
CA LYS A 165 35.29 -17.10 -32.14
C LYS A 165 33.90 -16.59 -31.84
N PRO A 166 33.66 -16.12 -30.61
CA PRO A 166 32.34 -15.61 -30.24
C PRO A 166 32.08 -14.23 -30.85
N ALA A 167 30.80 -13.94 -31.11
CA ALA A 167 30.34 -12.60 -31.45
C ALA A 167 30.09 -11.79 -30.21
N ASP A 168 30.19 -10.46 -30.29
CA ASP A 168 29.84 -9.55 -29.18
C ASP A 168 28.37 -9.71 -28.78
N GLY A 169 28.09 -9.84 -27.50
CA GLY A 169 26.74 -10.09 -26.96
C GLY A 169 26.25 -11.54 -27.21
N GLN A 170 27.10 -12.46 -27.64
CA GLN A 170 26.71 -13.85 -27.82
C GLN A 170 26.46 -14.53 -26.48
N LEU A 171 25.27 -15.18 -26.35
CA LEU A 171 24.92 -15.98 -25.19
C LEU A 171 25.27 -17.45 -25.41
N PHE A 172 25.92 -18.04 -24.43
CA PHE A 172 26.33 -19.43 -24.42
C PHE A 172 26.00 -20.07 -23.06
N LEU A 173 25.50 -21.31 -23.07
CA LEU A 173 25.25 -22.05 -21.84
C LEU A 173 26.45 -22.96 -21.56
N LYS A 174 27.23 -22.60 -20.57
CA LYS A 174 28.34 -23.43 -20.07
C LYS A 174 27.78 -24.54 -19.22
N VAL A 175 28.07 -25.79 -19.58
CA VAL A 175 27.51 -26.99 -18.95
C VAL A 175 28.61 -27.86 -18.37
N GLU A 176 28.32 -28.47 -17.22
CA GLU A 176 29.19 -29.50 -16.64
C GLU A 176 28.89 -30.88 -17.24
N ASP A 177 27.62 -31.12 -17.61
CA ASP A 177 27.13 -32.36 -18.22
C ASP A 177 26.41 -32.05 -19.53
N GLU A 178 26.99 -32.55 -20.63
CA GLU A 178 26.44 -32.36 -22.00
C GLU A 178 25.22 -33.25 -22.27
N GLU A 179 25.01 -34.31 -21.48
CA GLU A 179 23.81 -35.15 -21.59
C GLU A 179 22.60 -34.44 -20.95
N HIS A 180 22.85 -33.55 -19.95
CA HIS A 180 21.83 -32.77 -19.28
C HIS A 180 22.17 -31.27 -19.29
N PRO A 181 22.25 -30.64 -20.48
CA PRO A 181 22.75 -29.26 -20.64
C PRO A 181 21.91 -28.21 -19.92
N TRP A 182 20.64 -28.51 -19.61
CA TRP A 182 19.71 -27.59 -18.95
C TRP A 182 19.58 -27.86 -17.46
N ALA A 183 20.52 -28.57 -16.84
CA ALA A 183 20.55 -28.78 -15.40
C ALA A 183 20.88 -27.48 -14.64
N SER A 184 20.52 -27.43 -13.38
CA SER A 184 20.74 -26.26 -12.50
C SER A 184 22.23 -25.90 -12.29
N THR A 185 23.13 -26.85 -12.55
CA THR A 185 24.60 -26.64 -12.49
C THR A 185 25.17 -25.89 -13.68
N SER A 186 24.38 -25.68 -14.75
CA SER A 186 24.81 -24.96 -15.92
C SER A 186 24.77 -23.43 -15.68
N THR A 187 25.63 -22.68 -16.40
CA THR A 187 25.72 -21.23 -16.24
C THR A 187 25.52 -20.56 -17.59
N LEU A 188 24.59 -19.59 -17.64
CA LEU A 188 24.44 -18.75 -18.85
C LEU A 188 25.51 -17.66 -18.82
N GLU A 189 26.28 -17.56 -19.91
CA GLU A 189 27.36 -16.59 -20.05
C GLU A 189 27.15 -15.72 -21.30
N GLU A 190 27.56 -14.46 -21.23
CA GLU A 190 27.57 -13.49 -22.31
C GLU A 190 29.00 -13.10 -22.64
N TYR A 191 29.35 -13.11 -23.94
CA TYR A 191 30.65 -12.65 -24.41
C TYR A 191 30.66 -11.14 -24.62
N SER A 192 31.70 -10.48 -24.11
CA SER A 192 31.98 -9.10 -24.44
C SER A 192 33.25 -8.96 -25.24
N ALA A 193 33.14 -8.46 -26.47
CA ALA A 193 34.29 -8.21 -27.34
C ALA A 193 35.19 -7.10 -26.80
N SER A 194 34.65 -6.17 -25.98
CA SER A 194 35.42 -5.09 -25.38
C SER A 194 36.40 -5.58 -24.31
N SER A 195 36.03 -6.59 -23.55
CA SER A 195 36.88 -7.23 -22.52
C SER A 195 37.57 -8.51 -23.03
N GLY A 196 37.09 -9.07 -24.14
CA GLY A 196 37.58 -10.36 -24.66
C GLY A 196 37.26 -11.54 -23.73
N SER A 197 36.21 -11.44 -22.93
CA SER A 197 35.89 -12.44 -21.89
C SER A 197 34.41 -12.76 -21.83
N TRP A 198 34.10 -13.96 -21.35
CA TRP A 198 32.77 -14.41 -21.00
C TRP A 198 32.44 -13.99 -19.54
N THR A 199 31.23 -13.60 -19.32
CA THR A 199 30.72 -13.17 -18.01
C THR A 199 29.37 -13.82 -17.72
N ALA A 200 29.23 -14.40 -16.53
CA ALA A 200 27.96 -15.00 -16.10
C ALA A 200 26.81 -13.97 -16.13
N VAL A 201 25.71 -14.36 -16.73
CA VAL A 201 24.50 -13.52 -16.82
C VAL A 201 23.66 -13.72 -15.55
N PRO A 202 23.48 -12.68 -14.74
CA PRO A 202 22.60 -12.77 -13.57
C PRO A 202 21.14 -12.82 -14.03
N LEU A 203 20.42 -13.91 -13.73
CA LEU A 203 19.01 -14.05 -14.08
C LEU A 203 18.11 -13.29 -13.11
N GLU A 204 18.21 -11.97 -13.10
CA GLU A 204 17.49 -11.09 -12.17
C GLU A 204 16.07 -10.75 -12.62
N TYR A 205 15.73 -10.96 -13.89
CA TYR A 205 14.43 -10.56 -14.44
C TYR A 205 13.67 -11.72 -15.05
N CYS A 206 12.37 -11.73 -14.75
CA CYS A 206 11.41 -12.61 -15.39
C CYS A 206 10.39 -11.78 -16.17
N ARG A 207 10.18 -12.13 -17.43
CA ARG A 207 9.06 -11.65 -18.22
C ARG A 207 7.86 -12.56 -17.97
N ILE A 208 6.80 -11.99 -17.41
CA ILE A 208 5.50 -12.65 -17.22
C ILE A 208 4.60 -12.19 -18.36
N THR A 209 4.30 -13.06 -19.31
CA THR A 209 3.33 -12.77 -20.37
C THR A 209 1.96 -13.24 -19.90
N ALA A 210 1.09 -12.28 -19.58
CA ALA A 210 -0.23 -12.50 -18.99
C ALA A 210 -1.18 -11.42 -19.52
N ALA A 211 -2.05 -11.79 -20.45
CA ALA A 211 -2.94 -10.84 -21.09
C ALA A 211 -3.87 -10.14 -20.09
N GLY A 212 -3.91 -8.82 -20.10
CA GLY A 212 -4.71 -8.01 -19.19
C GLY A 212 -4.00 -7.59 -17.90
N ALA A 213 -2.92 -8.26 -17.50
CA ALA A 213 -2.16 -7.89 -16.30
C ALA A 213 -1.60 -6.45 -16.37
N GLN A 214 -1.17 -6.03 -17.56
CA GLN A 214 -0.66 -4.69 -17.82
C GLN A 214 -1.68 -3.56 -17.58
N LYS A 215 -2.97 -3.88 -17.49
CA LYS A 215 -4.03 -2.91 -17.20
C LYS A 215 -4.29 -2.74 -15.70
N LEU A 216 -3.82 -3.69 -14.89
CA LEU A 216 -4.10 -3.78 -13.46
C LEU A 216 -2.91 -3.35 -12.59
N PHE A 217 -1.71 -3.54 -13.09
CA PHE A 217 -0.48 -3.27 -12.37
C PHE A 217 0.32 -2.16 -13.04
N ALA A 218 1.03 -1.40 -12.22
CA ALA A 218 1.89 -0.31 -12.65
C ALA A 218 3.37 -0.59 -12.35
N GLN A 219 4.26 0.14 -12.97
CA GLN A 219 5.68 0.12 -12.64
C GLN A 219 5.87 0.46 -11.15
N TRP A 220 6.69 -0.31 -10.47
CA TRP A 220 7.00 -0.24 -9.05
C TRP A 220 5.91 -0.78 -8.11
N ASP A 221 4.85 -1.36 -8.61
CA ASP A 221 3.95 -2.15 -7.78
C ASP A 221 4.70 -3.36 -7.21
N THR A 222 4.35 -3.74 -5.99
CA THR A 222 4.69 -5.05 -5.44
C THR A 222 3.52 -5.98 -5.67
N VAL A 223 3.76 -7.03 -6.42
CA VAL A 223 2.76 -8.02 -6.82
C VAL A 223 3.10 -9.36 -6.19
N THR A 224 2.17 -9.92 -5.45
CA THR A 224 2.28 -11.30 -4.93
C THR A 224 1.85 -12.25 -6.03
N VAL A 225 2.77 -13.09 -6.48
CA VAL A 225 2.52 -14.16 -7.47
C VAL A 225 2.33 -15.47 -6.72
N GLN A 226 1.36 -16.26 -7.12
CA GLN A 226 1.02 -17.55 -6.49
C GLN A 226 0.55 -18.56 -7.53
N GLY A 227 0.73 -19.85 -7.21
CA GLY A 227 0.23 -20.96 -8.01
C GLY A 227 1.04 -21.25 -9.25
N THR A 228 2.32 -20.84 -9.32
CA THR A 228 3.20 -21.17 -10.44
C THR A 228 3.76 -22.59 -10.30
N ALA A 229 4.03 -23.26 -11.41
CA ALA A 229 4.77 -24.52 -11.47
C ALA A 229 6.29 -24.32 -11.53
N ALA A 230 6.78 -23.11 -11.25
CA ALA A 230 8.20 -22.77 -11.40
C ALA A 230 9.11 -23.65 -10.54
N GLN A 231 8.74 -23.91 -9.30
CA GLN A 231 9.50 -24.78 -8.42
C GLN A 231 9.56 -26.22 -8.93
N GLN A 232 8.45 -26.76 -9.48
CA GLN A 232 8.42 -28.10 -10.08
C GLN A 232 9.29 -28.19 -11.32
N ALA A 233 9.34 -27.10 -12.08
CA ALA A 233 10.18 -27.00 -13.29
C ALA A 233 11.67 -26.77 -12.97
N GLY A 234 12.02 -26.50 -11.72
CA GLY A 234 13.38 -26.11 -11.32
C GLY A 234 13.75 -24.68 -11.68
N MET A 235 12.76 -23.83 -12.03
CA MET A 235 12.93 -22.41 -12.27
C MET A 235 12.72 -21.65 -10.98
N TRP A 236 13.44 -20.56 -10.78
CA TRP A 236 13.33 -19.64 -9.63
C TRP A 236 12.45 -20.10 -8.46
N THR A 237 13.05 -20.61 -7.42
CA THR A 237 12.35 -21.16 -6.24
C THR A 237 11.47 -20.11 -5.54
N LYS A 238 11.70 -18.82 -5.79
CA LYS A 238 10.97 -17.68 -5.20
C LYS A 238 10.10 -16.92 -6.22
N LEU A 239 9.73 -17.53 -7.33
CA LEU A 239 8.80 -16.90 -8.27
C LEU A 239 7.40 -16.75 -7.64
N ASP A 240 6.97 -17.71 -6.81
CA ASP A 240 5.84 -17.55 -5.92
C ASP A 240 6.26 -16.69 -4.73
N GLY A 241 5.72 -15.48 -4.64
CA GLY A 241 6.03 -14.51 -3.59
C GLY A 241 5.82 -13.07 -4.03
N ASP A 242 6.36 -12.15 -3.26
CA ASP A 242 6.26 -10.71 -3.52
C ASP A 242 7.36 -10.28 -4.51
N LEU A 243 6.95 -9.87 -5.70
CA LEU A 243 7.81 -9.43 -6.79
C LEU A 243 7.57 -7.97 -7.11
N VAL A 244 8.65 -7.24 -7.43
CA VAL A 244 8.55 -5.85 -7.88
C VAL A 244 8.38 -5.79 -9.39
N VAL A 245 7.38 -5.08 -9.86
CA VAL A 245 7.16 -4.77 -11.28
C VAL A 245 8.15 -3.68 -11.70
N TYR A 246 9.14 -4.06 -12.52
CA TYR A 246 10.13 -3.12 -13.04
C TYR A 246 9.68 -2.43 -14.32
N ASP A 247 8.79 -3.09 -15.06
CA ASP A 247 8.22 -2.53 -16.28
C ASP A 247 6.87 -3.17 -16.62
N VAL A 248 6.02 -2.41 -17.28
CA VAL A 248 4.75 -2.88 -17.83
C VAL A 248 4.89 -3.04 -19.32
N LEU A 249 4.84 -4.29 -19.78
CA LEU A 249 5.00 -4.67 -21.17
C LEU A 249 3.65 -4.65 -21.90
N GLU A 250 3.67 -4.72 -23.23
CA GLU A 250 2.44 -4.72 -24.04
C GLU A 250 1.42 -5.80 -23.61
N ASN A 251 1.91 -7.01 -23.27
CA ASN A 251 1.06 -8.16 -22.92
C ASN A 251 1.49 -8.79 -21.57
N GLY A 252 1.96 -8.01 -20.62
CA GLY A 252 2.39 -8.57 -19.35
C GLY A 252 3.30 -7.64 -18.55
N LEU A 253 4.15 -8.24 -17.74
CA LEU A 253 4.98 -7.55 -16.76
C LEU A 253 6.43 -8.04 -16.84
N ARG A 254 7.40 -7.16 -16.59
CA ARG A 254 8.75 -7.53 -16.22
C ARG A 254 8.92 -7.35 -14.73
N VAL A 255 9.24 -8.44 -14.05
CA VAL A 255 9.44 -8.44 -12.59
C VAL A 255 10.89 -8.78 -12.26
N ARG A 256 11.36 -8.30 -11.12
CA ARG A 256 12.65 -8.73 -10.59
C ARG A 256 12.45 -9.97 -9.73
N VAL A 257 13.25 -10.98 -9.98
CA VAL A 257 13.33 -12.22 -9.21
C VAL A 257 14.67 -12.28 -8.48
N SER A 258 14.76 -13.06 -7.39
CA SER A 258 16.05 -13.27 -6.74
C SER A 258 16.93 -14.14 -7.65
N PRO A 259 18.18 -13.74 -7.95
CA PRO A 259 19.10 -14.55 -8.71
C PRO A 259 19.68 -15.71 -7.88
N GLU A 260 19.36 -15.76 -6.57
CA GLU A 260 19.87 -16.80 -5.67
C GLU A 260 19.14 -18.11 -5.86
N GLY A 261 19.89 -19.20 -5.87
CA GLY A 261 19.41 -20.58 -5.93
C GLY A 261 19.58 -21.25 -7.27
N ASP A 262 19.30 -22.53 -7.32
CA ASP A 262 19.35 -23.34 -8.54
C ASP A 262 18.32 -22.85 -9.56
N HIS A 263 18.73 -22.81 -10.82
CA HIS A 263 17.87 -22.36 -11.88
C HIS A 263 18.06 -23.21 -13.12
N VAL A 264 16.95 -23.66 -13.68
CA VAL A 264 16.88 -24.37 -14.95
C VAL A 264 16.48 -23.38 -16.06
N TYR A 265 17.34 -23.25 -17.08
CA TYR A 265 17.20 -22.24 -18.13
C TYR A 265 16.15 -22.64 -19.16
N GLY A 266 15.00 -22.05 -19.07
CA GLY A 266 13.91 -22.32 -20.00
C GLY A 266 12.74 -21.37 -19.82
N THR A 267 11.70 -21.63 -20.59
CA THR A 267 10.43 -20.90 -20.55
C THR A 267 9.34 -21.82 -19.99
N LEU A 268 8.59 -21.35 -19.02
CA LEU A 268 7.45 -22.05 -18.45
C LEU A 268 6.15 -21.46 -19.00
N VAL A 269 5.32 -22.27 -19.61
CA VAL A 269 3.96 -21.92 -20.04
C VAL A 269 2.97 -22.71 -19.18
N GLN A 270 2.11 -22.02 -18.46
CA GLN A 270 1.15 -22.64 -17.54
C GLN A 270 -0.29 -22.26 -17.92
N SER A 271 -1.15 -23.27 -18.02
CA SER A 271 -2.60 -23.17 -18.12
C SER A 271 -3.25 -23.48 -16.77
N ALA A 272 -4.59 -23.61 -16.72
CA ALA A 272 -5.31 -23.94 -15.51
C ALA A 272 -5.03 -25.37 -14.98
N GLU A 273 -4.66 -26.33 -15.85
CA GLU A 273 -4.55 -27.75 -15.50
C GLU A 273 -3.16 -28.33 -15.76
N SER A 274 -2.34 -27.65 -16.55
CA SER A 274 -1.03 -28.13 -16.96
C SER A 274 -0.01 -27.01 -17.09
N ALA A 275 1.25 -27.35 -16.86
CA ALA A 275 2.38 -26.47 -17.14
C ALA A 275 3.39 -27.21 -18.00
N GLN A 276 4.04 -26.50 -18.92
CA GLN A 276 5.10 -27.03 -19.78
C GLN A 276 6.31 -26.12 -19.66
N TRP A 277 7.42 -26.69 -19.26
CA TRP A 277 8.73 -26.07 -19.36
C TRP A 277 9.37 -26.46 -20.68
N THR A 278 10.01 -25.52 -21.34
CA THR A 278 10.76 -25.71 -22.58
C THR A 278 12.13 -25.06 -22.45
N SER A 279 13.21 -25.77 -22.78
CA SER A 279 14.57 -25.22 -22.77
C SER A 279 14.69 -24.00 -23.68
N LEU A 280 15.69 -23.12 -23.43
CA LEU A 280 15.86 -21.88 -24.20
C LEU A 280 16.18 -22.16 -25.69
N ASP A 281 16.76 -23.33 -26.04
CA ASP A 281 16.95 -23.75 -27.42
C ASP A 281 15.74 -24.46 -28.04
N GLY A 282 14.69 -24.67 -27.29
CA GLY A 282 13.42 -25.27 -27.72
C GLY A 282 13.45 -26.79 -27.93
N LYS A 283 14.54 -27.48 -27.58
CA LYS A 283 14.71 -28.92 -27.91
C LYS A 283 14.21 -29.84 -26.81
N GLU A 284 14.29 -29.43 -25.54
CA GLU A 284 13.82 -30.21 -24.39
C GLU A 284 12.52 -29.63 -23.88
N THR A 285 11.55 -30.50 -23.54
CA THR A 285 10.29 -30.11 -22.93
C THR A 285 9.95 -31.03 -21.74
N ARG A 286 9.42 -30.47 -20.68
CA ARG A 286 8.92 -31.19 -19.49
C ARG A 286 7.51 -30.71 -19.17
N SER A 287 6.61 -31.62 -18.86
CA SER A 287 5.22 -31.29 -18.55
C SER A 287 4.90 -31.61 -17.09
N PHE A 288 4.09 -30.76 -16.47
CA PHE A 288 3.70 -30.87 -15.08
C PHE A 288 2.18 -30.72 -14.96
N ALA A 289 1.56 -31.48 -14.07
CA ALA A 289 0.18 -31.24 -13.69
C ALA A 289 0.12 -30.10 -12.65
N VAL A 290 -0.83 -29.19 -12.81
CA VAL A 290 -1.08 -28.09 -11.87
C VAL A 290 -2.51 -28.16 -11.39
N SER A 291 -2.75 -27.77 -10.16
CA SER A 291 -4.08 -27.80 -9.52
C SER A 291 -4.62 -26.42 -9.17
N THR A 292 -3.79 -25.38 -9.30
CA THR A 292 -4.15 -24.01 -8.98
C THR A 292 -3.78 -23.09 -10.14
N PRO A 293 -4.69 -22.19 -10.55
CA PRO A 293 -4.35 -21.20 -11.56
C PRO A 293 -3.36 -20.17 -11.00
N VAL A 294 -2.54 -19.60 -11.88
CA VAL A 294 -1.68 -18.48 -11.51
C VAL A 294 -2.54 -17.29 -11.10
N ARG A 295 -2.18 -16.72 -9.95
CA ARG A 295 -2.79 -15.51 -9.40
C ARG A 295 -1.71 -14.47 -9.14
N MET A 296 -1.98 -13.25 -9.54
CA MET A 296 -1.15 -12.08 -9.24
C MET A 296 -2.00 -11.06 -8.50
N GLU A 297 -1.50 -10.53 -7.38
CA GLU A 297 -2.26 -9.63 -6.53
C GLU A 297 -1.40 -8.49 -5.98
N ARG A 298 -1.87 -7.25 -6.14
CA ARG A 298 -1.39 -6.11 -5.36
C ARG A 298 -2.25 -6.02 -4.11
N ARG A 299 -1.68 -6.46 -2.99
CA ARG A 299 -2.39 -6.58 -1.71
C ARG A 299 -2.53 -5.24 -1.00
N VAL A 300 -3.64 -5.07 -0.30
CA VAL A 300 -3.88 -3.98 0.64
C VAL A 300 -4.20 -4.58 2.00
N PRO A 301 -3.58 -4.13 3.11
CA PRO A 301 -3.83 -4.69 4.43
C PRO A 301 -5.26 -4.43 4.92
N ASP A 302 -5.73 -5.26 5.86
CA ASP A 302 -6.98 -5.04 6.56
C ASP A 302 -6.74 -4.04 7.70
N LEU A 303 -7.29 -2.84 7.60
CA LEU A 303 -7.04 -1.73 8.52
C LEU A 303 -8.31 -1.35 9.28
N ASP A 304 -8.21 -1.29 10.63
CA ASP A 304 -9.29 -0.88 11.51
C ASP A 304 -9.36 0.64 11.64
N TYR A 305 -8.21 1.30 11.73
CA TYR A 305 -8.08 2.75 11.86
C TYR A 305 -6.96 3.24 10.95
N VAL A 306 -7.17 4.42 10.38
CA VAL A 306 -6.25 5.02 9.40
C VAL A 306 -6.04 6.51 9.71
N THR A 307 -4.86 7.01 9.37
CA THR A 307 -4.51 8.43 9.43
C THR A 307 -3.51 8.78 8.33
N GLU A 308 -3.45 10.04 7.92
CA GLU A 308 -2.42 10.53 7.00
C GLU A 308 -1.33 11.25 7.80
N CYS A 309 -0.07 11.00 7.49
CA CYS A 309 1.07 11.73 8.03
C CYS A 309 2.22 11.71 7.00
N ASP A 310 2.75 12.88 6.71
CA ASP A 310 3.90 13.08 5.81
C ASP A 310 3.71 12.41 4.42
N ASN A 311 2.56 12.66 3.80
CA ASN A 311 2.18 12.13 2.49
C ASN A 311 2.22 10.59 2.42
N ARG A 312 1.93 9.94 3.55
CA ARG A 312 1.69 8.49 3.67
C ARG A 312 0.39 8.25 4.38
N VAL A 313 -0.35 7.26 3.92
CA VAL A 313 -1.45 6.71 4.71
C VAL A 313 -0.87 5.67 5.65
N TRP A 314 -1.17 5.85 6.92
CA TRP A 314 -0.84 4.95 8.00
C TRP A 314 -2.12 4.25 8.47
N GLY A 315 -2.01 3.00 8.85
CA GLY A 315 -3.15 2.28 9.41
C GLY A 315 -2.70 1.16 10.33
N CYS A 316 -3.62 0.65 11.12
CA CYS A 316 -3.36 -0.45 12.04
C CYS A 316 -4.38 -1.56 11.90
N SER A 317 -3.90 -2.80 12.05
CA SER A 317 -4.67 -4.03 12.02
C SER A 317 -4.64 -4.67 13.41
N SER A 318 -5.78 -4.74 14.07
CA SER A 318 -5.90 -5.42 15.36
C SER A 318 -5.77 -6.94 15.21
N LYS A 319 -6.20 -7.47 14.07
CA LYS A 319 -6.12 -8.91 13.76
C LYS A 319 -4.67 -9.40 13.67
N GLU A 320 -3.79 -8.59 13.05
CA GLU A 320 -2.39 -8.93 12.85
C GLU A 320 -1.47 -8.31 13.91
N ASN A 321 -1.99 -7.37 14.70
CA ASN A 321 -1.25 -6.54 15.65
C ASN A 321 -0.09 -5.76 14.99
N VAL A 322 -0.35 -5.21 13.78
CA VAL A 322 0.62 -4.55 12.93
C VAL A 322 0.16 -3.13 12.59
N ILE A 323 1.11 -2.22 12.56
CA ILE A 323 0.97 -0.88 11.99
C ILE A 323 1.60 -0.90 10.60
N TYR A 324 0.86 -0.43 9.61
CA TYR A 324 1.27 -0.35 8.20
C TYR A 324 1.38 1.09 7.74
N ALA A 325 2.28 1.35 6.80
CA ALA A 325 2.28 2.57 6.00
C ALA A 325 2.36 2.22 4.50
N CYS A 326 1.59 2.92 3.70
CA CYS A 326 1.71 2.83 2.26
C CYS A 326 3.05 3.42 1.77
N ARG A 327 3.41 3.17 0.51
CA ARG A 327 4.50 3.84 -0.16
C ARG A 327 4.26 5.35 -0.19
N LEU A 328 5.32 6.14 -0.11
CA LEU A 328 5.24 7.61 -0.08
C LEU A 328 4.46 8.14 -1.30
N GLY A 329 3.36 8.82 -1.05
CA GLY A 329 2.48 9.39 -2.06
C GLY A 329 1.66 8.37 -2.87
N ASP A 330 1.77 7.07 -2.57
CA ASP A 330 1.09 6.01 -3.32
C ASP A 330 0.28 5.09 -2.39
N PRO A 331 -1.01 5.37 -2.19
CA PRO A 331 -1.86 4.61 -1.29
C PRO A 331 -2.29 3.23 -1.84
N THR A 332 -1.90 2.88 -3.06
CA THR A 332 -2.19 1.56 -3.64
C THR A 332 -1.13 0.52 -3.30
N ASN A 333 0.07 0.95 -2.88
CA ASN A 333 1.22 0.08 -2.65
C ASN A 333 1.62 0.03 -1.18
N TRP A 334 1.38 -1.11 -0.52
CA TRP A 334 1.56 -1.33 0.92
C TRP A 334 2.70 -2.30 1.28
N PHE A 335 3.26 -2.98 0.29
CA PHE A 335 4.27 -4.02 0.48
C PHE A 335 5.53 -3.80 -0.36
N SER A 336 5.89 -2.53 -0.62
CA SER A 336 7.12 -2.17 -1.32
C SER A 336 8.28 -2.09 -0.34
N TYR A 337 9.24 -3.00 -0.44
CA TYR A 337 10.41 -3.09 0.44
C TYR A 337 11.69 -3.20 -0.38
N ARG A 338 12.07 -2.09 -1.02
CA ARG A 338 13.21 -2.00 -1.96
C ARG A 338 14.48 -1.44 -1.32
N GLY A 339 14.39 -0.97 -0.06
CA GLY A 339 15.48 -0.31 0.65
C GLY A 339 15.61 1.18 0.33
N ILE A 340 14.56 1.83 -0.20
CA ILE A 340 14.55 3.25 -0.54
C ILE A 340 13.64 4.06 0.40
N ALA A 341 13.86 5.36 0.46
CA ALA A 341 13.10 6.26 1.35
C ALA A 341 11.59 6.29 1.08
N ALA A 342 11.18 6.00 -0.15
CA ALA A 342 9.76 5.99 -0.53
C ALA A 342 9.02 4.69 -0.17
N ASP A 343 9.70 3.66 0.28
CA ASP A 343 9.12 2.33 0.53
C ASP A 343 8.00 2.35 1.57
N SER A 344 7.17 1.31 1.50
CA SER A 344 6.18 0.98 2.52
C SER A 344 6.86 0.63 3.84
N TYR A 345 6.07 0.59 4.91
CA TYR A 345 6.57 0.19 6.23
C TYR A 345 5.53 -0.68 6.94
N ALA A 346 6.01 -1.64 7.69
CA ALA A 346 5.19 -2.47 8.57
C ALA A 346 5.96 -2.79 9.84
N VAL A 347 5.29 -2.70 10.98
CA VAL A 347 5.86 -3.04 12.28
C VAL A 347 4.85 -3.75 13.15
N THR A 348 5.24 -4.92 13.68
CA THR A 348 4.46 -5.63 14.69
C THR A 348 4.58 -4.91 16.03
N VAL A 349 3.44 -4.74 16.70
CA VAL A 349 3.35 -4.05 17.99
C VAL A 349 3.34 -5.07 19.09
N GLY A 350 4.26 -4.93 20.07
CA GLY A 350 4.39 -5.89 21.18
C GLY A 350 3.37 -5.74 22.31
N SER A 351 2.54 -4.68 22.31
CA SER A 351 1.54 -4.45 23.34
C SER A 351 0.25 -5.23 23.08
N ASP A 352 -0.41 -5.65 24.16
CA ASP A 352 -1.67 -6.38 24.10
C ASP A 352 -2.88 -5.46 23.76
N GLY A 353 -3.99 -6.11 23.40
CA GLY A 353 -5.27 -5.48 23.13
C GLY A 353 -5.43 -4.99 21.69
N ALA A 354 -6.67 -4.74 21.30
CA ALA A 354 -7.01 -4.21 19.98
C ALA A 354 -6.67 -2.71 19.88
N PHE A 355 -6.45 -2.24 18.66
CA PHE A 355 -6.36 -0.82 18.39
C PHE A 355 -7.71 -0.15 18.60
N THR A 356 -7.71 1.06 19.16
CA THR A 356 -8.90 1.86 19.43
C THR A 356 -8.96 3.15 18.62
N GLY A 357 -7.87 3.49 17.94
CA GLY A 357 -7.80 4.68 17.11
C GLY A 357 -6.44 4.91 16.46
N ALA A 358 -6.43 5.77 15.44
CA ALA A 358 -5.23 6.34 14.84
C ALA A 358 -5.46 7.83 14.59
N ALA A 359 -4.45 8.65 14.77
CA ALA A 359 -4.50 10.09 14.51
C ALA A 359 -3.12 10.66 14.20
N THR A 360 -3.09 11.76 13.46
CA THR A 360 -1.88 12.57 13.28
C THR A 360 -1.93 13.78 14.18
N CYS A 361 -0.89 14.00 14.97
CA CYS A 361 -0.77 15.14 15.85
C CYS A 361 0.66 15.67 15.85
N MET A 362 0.81 16.98 15.62
CA MET A 362 2.12 17.68 15.58
C MET A 362 3.14 17.02 14.65
N GLY A 363 2.70 16.49 13.48
CA GLY A 363 3.57 15.83 12.51
C GLY A 363 3.96 14.39 12.86
N TYR A 364 3.28 13.76 13.82
CA TYR A 364 3.52 12.37 14.22
C TYR A 364 2.26 11.52 14.03
N ALA A 365 2.44 10.32 13.52
CA ALA A 365 1.39 9.32 13.53
C ALA A 365 1.30 8.66 14.92
N LEU A 366 0.09 8.63 15.46
CA LEU A 366 -0.25 8.09 16.78
C LEU A 366 -1.24 6.95 16.64
N PHE A 367 -1.00 5.86 17.36
CA PHE A 367 -1.88 4.70 17.38
C PHE A 367 -2.25 4.36 18.82
N PHE A 368 -3.55 4.26 19.06
CA PHE A 368 -4.12 4.09 20.40
C PHE A 368 -4.58 2.65 20.60
N LYS A 369 -4.26 2.09 21.73
CA LYS A 369 -4.86 0.89 22.29
C LYS A 369 -5.54 1.25 23.62
N GLU A 370 -6.18 0.29 24.29
CA GLU A 370 -6.87 0.57 25.54
C GLU A 370 -5.97 1.20 26.60
N ASN A 371 -4.74 0.70 26.75
CA ASN A 371 -3.82 1.09 27.80
C ASN A 371 -2.48 1.64 27.31
N THR A 372 -2.30 1.73 25.98
CA THR A 372 -1.01 2.12 25.40
C THR A 372 -1.22 3.10 24.24
N LEU A 373 -0.34 4.08 24.17
CA LEU A 373 -0.21 4.98 23.02
C LEU A 373 1.11 4.70 22.34
N HIS A 374 1.06 4.39 21.04
CA HIS A 374 2.24 4.24 20.21
C HIS A 374 2.43 5.49 19.37
N LYS A 375 3.62 6.07 19.43
CA LYS A 375 4.02 7.23 18.64
C LYS A 375 5.14 6.83 17.69
N LEU A 376 4.96 7.17 16.42
CA LEU A 376 5.97 6.94 15.39
C LEU A 376 6.85 8.17 15.21
N TYR A 377 8.15 7.94 15.17
CA TYR A 377 9.20 8.92 14.86
C TYR A 377 9.93 8.50 13.59
N GLY A 378 10.57 9.46 12.92
CA GLY A 378 11.36 9.25 11.72
C GLY A 378 10.71 9.85 10.48
N SER A 379 11.45 9.85 9.38
CA SER A 379 11.01 10.44 8.10
C SER A 379 11.00 9.44 6.93
N LYS A 380 11.62 8.29 7.11
CA LYS A 380 11.73 7.23 6.08
C LYS A 380 11.79 5.84 6.75
N PRO A 381 11.52 4.76 6.02
CA PRO A 381 11.46 3.40 6.60
C PRO A 381 12.70 2.98 7.38
N SER A 382 13.89 3.43 6.96
CA SER A 382 15.16 3.07 7.63
C SER A 382 15.38 3.76 8.98
N ASP A 383 14.65 4.83 9.28
CA ASP A 383 14.74 5.58 10.54
C ASP A 383 13.44 5.62 11.35
N PHE A 384 12.40 4.96 10.89
CA PHE A 384 11.15 4.87 11.64
C PHE A 384 11.35 4.11 12.96
N GLN A 385 10.92 4.73 14.04
CA GLN A 385 10.97 4.18 15.39
C GLN A 385 9.62 4.33 16.06
N LEU A 386 9.11 3.22 16.61
CA LEU A 386 7.88 3.18 17.37
C LEU A 386 8.21 3.23 18.86
N THR A 387 7.65 4.19 19.57
CA THR A 387 7.74 4.28 21.05
C THR A 387 6.37 4.14 21.66
N SER A 388 6.33 3.61 22.87
CA SER A 388 5.10 3.39 23.66
C SER A 388 5.16 4.23 24.93
#